data_7eaf2667227ebd9ce4452f0c630c1f57
#
_entry.id   7eaf2667227ebd9ce4452f0c630c1f57
#
_cell.length_a   1.000
_cell.length_b   1.000
_cell.length_c   1.000
_cell.angle_alpha   90.00
_cell.angle_beta   90.00
_cell.angle_gamma   90.00
#
_symmetry.space_group_name_H-M   'P 1'
#
loop_
_entity.id
_entity.type
_entity.pdbx_description
1 polymer ?
#
loop_
_entity_poly.entity_id
_entity_poly.type
_entity_poly.pdbx_seq_one_letter_code
_entity_poly.pdbx_strand_id
1 'polypeptide(L)'
;METLSYSFYPIDARMYIIAENRKAVIIDPCVSEDAKKYLQSEGIKDIMVLLTHEHYDHISGVNWLRGNFPKTRVVCSEACSKAIRSPHKNLSAYYEILFMGKNPEVQEY
;
A
#
# COMPACT_ATOMS: atom_id res chain seq x y z
N MET A 1 15.22 12.33 9.49
CA MET A 1 13.92 11.68 9.17
C MET A 1 13.21 12.46 8.08
N GLU A 2 12.76 11.75 7.04
CA GLU A 2 12.01 12.33 5.94
C GLU A 2 10.58 11.82 5.94
N THR A 3 9.66 12.68 5.55
CA THR A 3 8.25 12.33 5.38
C THR A 3 7.79 12.72 3.98
N LEU A 4 7.27 11.76 3.23
CA LEU A 4 6.84 11.93 1.85
C LEU A 4 5.41 11.45 1.69
N SER A 5 4.70 11.98 0.69
CA SER A 5 3.35 11.51 0.36
C SER A 5 3.18 11.29 -1.13
N TYR A 6 2.38 10.29 -1.47
CA TYR A 6 2.05 9.93 -2.84
C TYR A 6 0.56 9.67 -2.93
N SER A 7 -0.05 10.01 -4.07
CA SER A 7 -1.49 9.87 -4.26
C SER A 7 -1.85 8.60 -5.03
N PHE A 8 -2.98 7.99 -4.65
CA PHE A 8 -3.60 6.89 -5.39
C PHE A 8 -4.60 7.48 -6.40
N TYR A 9 -4.32 7.30 -7.68
CA TYR A 9 -5.22 7.74 -8.75
C TYR A 9 -6.25 6.65 -9.05
N PRO A 10 -7.52 6.96 -9.33
CA PRO A 10 -8.13 8.30 -9.50
C PRO A 10 -8.72 8.90 -8.21
N ILE A 11 -8.59 8.22 -7.10
CA ILE A 11 -9.07 8.69 -5.80
C ILE A 11 -7.91 9.38 -5.07
N ASP A 12 -8.20 10.47 -4.37
CA ASP A 12 -7.18 11.20 -3.62
C ASP A 12 -6.91 10.56 -2.24
N ALA A 13 -6.66 9.26 -2.24
CA ALA A 13 -6.13 8.56 -1.08
C ALA A 13 -4.61 8.74 -1.10
N ARG A 14 -3.99 8.91 0.06
CA ARG A 14 -2.57 9.19 0.13
C ARG A 14 -1.80 8.10 0.85
N MET A 15 -0.67 7.73 0.24
CA MET A 15 0.34 6.94 0.90
C MET A 15 1.36 7.89 1.54
N TYR A 16 1.72 7.61 2.80
CA TYR A 16 2.76 8.34 3.49
C TYR A 16 3.96 7.46 3.74
N ILE A 17 5.15 7.98 3.49
CA ILE A 17 6.42 7.30 3.76
C ILE A 17 7.22 8.12 4.76
N ILE A 18 7.58 7.49 5.87
CA ILE A 18 8.44 8.08 6.89
C ILE A 18 9.72 7.25 6.93
N ALA A 19 10.85 7.86 6.54
CA ALA A 19 12.10 7.13 6.40
C ALA A 19 13.21 7.69 7.28
N GLU A 20 13.98 6.79 7.91
CA GLU A 20 15.14 7.12 8.72
C GLU A 20 16.05 5.90 8.84
N ASN A 21 17.36 6.10 8.72
CA ASN A 21 18.37 5.04 8.95
C ASN A 21 18.14 3.77 8.13
N ARG A 22 17.83 3.92 6.84
CA ARG A 22 17.54 2.81 5.91
C ARG A 22 16.34 1.98 6.28
N LYS A 23 15.45 2.52 7.11
CA LYS A 23 14.18 1.92 7.47
C LYS A 23 13.05 2.85 7.09
N ALA A 24 11.89 2.31 6.77
CA ALA A 24 10.72 3.10 6.45
C ALA A 24 9.48 2.55 7.12
N VAL A 25 8.58 3.46 7.49
CA VAL A 25 7.20 3.16 7.82
C VAL A 25 6.36 3.71 6.69
N ILE A 26 5.52 2.88 6.11
CA ILE A 26 4.63 3.26 5.02
C ILE A 26 3.19 3.11 5.47
N ILE A 27 2.42 4.18 5.35
CA ILE A 27 1.02 4.20 5.75
C ILE A 27 0.16 4.16 4.50
N ASP A 28 -0.76 3.18 4.43
CA ASP A 28 -1.72 3.01 3.34
C ASP A 28 -1.06 2.99 1.96
N PRO A 29 -0.27 1.95 1.64
CA PRO A 29 0.54 1.93 0.42
C PRO A 29 -0.28 1.86 -0.86
N CYS A 30 0.20 2.56 -1.89
CA CYS A 30 -0.26 2.42 -3.26
C CYS A 30 0.91 2.13 -4.18
N VAL A 31 0.64 1.66 -5.39
CA VAL A 31 1.68 1.43 -6.38
C VAL A 31 2.19 2.78 -6.89
N SER A 32 3.48 3.04 -6.75
CA SER A 32 4.11 4.27 -7.22
C SER A 32 5.57 4.00 -7.60
N GLU A 33 5.89 4.17 -8.88
CA GLU A 33 7.26 4.01 -9.36
C GLU A 33 8.20 5.06 -8.76
N ASP A 34 7.70 6.26 -8.52
CA ASP A 34 8.49 7.32 -7.89
C ASP A 34 8.84 6.97 -6.44
N ALA A 35 7.87 6.41 -5.71
CA ALA A 35 8.10 5.94 -4.35
C ALA A 35 9.12 4.80 -4.32
N LYS A 36 9.02 3.85 -5.26
CA LYS A 36 9.97 2.75 -5.39
C LYS A 36 11.38 3.27 -5.63
N LYS A 37 11.54 4.23 -6.55
CA LYS A 37 12.84 4.84 -6.84
C LYS A 37 13.44 5.52 -5.62
N TYR A 38 12.60 6.25 -4.87
CA TYR A 38 13.04 6.88 -3.62
C TYR A 38 13.54 5.84 -2.62
N LEU A 39 12.75 4.80 -2.38
CA LEU A 39 13.12 3.75 -1.43
C LEU A 39 14.42 3.05 -1.82
N GLN A 40 14.59 2.77 -3.11
CA GLN A 40 15.81 2.14 -3.63
C GLN A 40 17.02 3.07 -3.53
N SER A 41 16.86 4.35 -3.86
CA SER A 41 17.95 5.32 -3.81
C SER A 41 18.46 5.56 -2.40
N GLU A 42 17.58 5.45 -1.40
CA GLU A 42 17.95 5.61 0.02
C GLU A 42 18.42 4.29 0.66
N GLY A 43 18.49 3.22 -0.11
CA GLY A 43 18.94 1.93 0.40
C GLY A 43 18.01 1.31 1.43
N ILE A 44 16.71 1.63 1.36
CA ILE A 44 15.73 1.14 2.32
C ILE A 44 15.38 -0.31 2.01
N LYS A 45 15.52 -1.17 3.00
CA LYS A 45 15.21 -2.60 2.89
C LYS A 45 14.24 -3.08 3.96
N ASP A 46 14.19 -2.43 5.10
CA ASP A 46 13.33 -2.79 6.22
C ASP A 46 12.12 -1.86 6.20
N ILE A 47 10.97 -2.40 5.82
CA ILE A 47 9.73 -1.64 5.68
C ILE A 47 8.66 -2.21 6.60
N MET A 48 8.03 -1.32 7.38
CA MET A 48 6.83 -1.62 8.14
C MET A 48 5.67 -0.88 7.52
N VAL A 49 4.63 -1.61 7.11
CA VAL A 49 3.39 -1.05 6.57
C VAL A 49 2.36 -0.95 7.68
N LEU A 50 1.77 0.22 7.84
CA LEU A 50 0.63 0.42 8.73
C LEU A 50 -0.61 0.68 7.86
N LEU A 51 -1.67 -0.09 8.09
CA LEU A 51 -2.93 0.07 7.37
C LEU A 51 -3.95 0.74 8.28
N THR A 52 -4.57 1.82 7.79
CA THR A 52 -5.62 2.51 8.55
C THR A 52 -6.94 1.79 8.44
N HIS A 53 -7.20 1.18 7.27
CA HIS A 53 -8.39 0.35 7.06
C HIS A 53 -8.20 -0.54 5.83
N GLU A 54 -9.21 -1.39 5.53
CA GLU A 54 -9.11 -2.47 4.57
C GLU A 54 -9.49 -2.11 3.14
N HIS A 55 -9.97 -0.90 2.87
CA HIS A 55 -10.45 -0.54 1.53
C HIS A 55 -9.32 -0.48 0.52
N TYR A 56 -9.60 -0.89 -0.72
CA TYR A 56 -8.62 -1.09 -1.78
C TYR A 56 -7.72 0.13 -2.03
N ASP A 57 -8.28 1.34 -2.00
CA ASP A 57 -7.53 2.57 -2.24
C ASP A 57 -6.46 2.86 -1.18
N HIS A 58 -6.53 2.17 -0.03
CA HIS A 58 -5.54 2.29 1.04
C HIS A 58 -4.61 1.08 1.17
N ILE A 59 -4.89 0.00 0.43
CA ILE A 59 -4.09 -1.24 0.52
C ILE A 59 -3.51 -1.68 -0.82
N SER A 60 -3.78 -0.96 -1.89
CA SER A 60 -3.46 -1.40 -3.25
C SER A 60 -1.99 -1.72 -3.48
N GLY A 61 -1.09 -1.08 -2.73
CA GLY A 61 0.35 -1.30 -2.85
C GLY A 61 0.94 -2.39 -1.96
N VAL A 62 0.13 -3.08 -1.13
CA VAL A 62 0.67 -4.08 -0.17
C VAL A 62 1.42 -5.20 -0.88
N ASN A 63 0.80 -5.86 -1.84
CA ASN A 63 1.43 -6.97 -2.54
C ASN A 63 2.60 -6.51 -3.41
N TRP A 64 2.48 -5.34 -4.03
CA TRP A 64 3.55 -4.73 -4.79
C TRP A 64 4.79 -4.45 -3.92
N LEU A 65 4.61 -3.93 -2.70
CA LEU A 65 5.72 -3.73 -1.76
C LEU A 65 6.36 -5.05 -1.35
N ARG A 66 5.55 -6.06 -1.04
CA ARG A 66 6.07 -7.38 -0.69
C ARG A 66 6.90 -8.00 -1.82
N GLY A 67 6.49 -7.78 -3.07
CA GLY A 67 7.21 -8.27 -4.23
C GLY A 67 8.53 -7.55 -4.49
N ASN A 68 8.60 -6.27 -4.21
CA ASN A 68 9.80 -5.45 -4.44
C ASN A 68 10.73 -5.36 -3.23
N PHE A 69 10.18 -5.51 -2.04
CA PHE A 69 10.92 -5.39 -0.77
C PHE A 69 10.54 -6.57 0.14
N PRO A 70 11.25 -7.70 0.03
CA PRO A 70 10.86 -8.96 0.71
C PRO A 70 10.77 -8.88 2.23
N LYS A 71 11.44 -7.93 2.85
CA LYS A 71 11.39 -7.73 4.32
C LYS A 71 10.23 -6.84 4.78
N THR A 72 9.26 -6.61 3.92
CA THR A 72 8.07 -5.82 4.27
C THR A 72 7.19 -6.56 5.27
N ARG A 73 6.86 -5.88 6.36
CA ARG A 73 5.93 -6.36 7.40
C ARG A 73 4.69 -5.49 7.40
N VAL A 74 3.53 -6.10 7.59
CA VAL A 74 2.25 -5.40 7.60
C VAL A 74 1.65 -5.45 8.99
N VAL A 75 1.27 -4.29 9.51
CA VAL A 75 0.63 -4.14 10.83
C VAL A 75 -0.71 -3.44 10.64
N CYS A 76 -1.75 -4.05 11.17
CA CYS A 76 -3.10 -3.49 11.14
C CYS A 76 -3.95 -4.14 12.23
N SER A 77 -5.20 -3.69 12.38
CA SER A 77 -6.13 -4.32 13.30
C SER A 77 -6.47 -5.75 12.87
N GLU A 78 -6.96 -6.56 13.81
CA GLU A 78 -7.41 -7.93 13.48
C GLU A 78 -8.52 -7.92 12.44
N ALA A 79 -9.49 -7.02 12.57
CA ALA A 79 -10.58 -6.88 11.61
C ALA A 79 -10.06 -6.52 10.21
N CYS A 80 -9.12 -5.60 10.13
CA CYS A 80 -8.46 -5.22 8.86
C CYS A 80 -7.72 -6.42 8.26
N SER A 81 -6.95 -7.15 9.07
CA SER A 81 -6.20 -8.32 8.62
C SER A 81 -7.09 -9.38 7.99
N LYS A 82 -8.28 -9.59 8.53
CA LYS A 82 -9.25 -10.52 7.95
C LYS A 82 -9.87 -9.96 6.68
N ALA A 83 -10.24 -8.69 6.69
CA ALA A 83 -10.95 -8.06 5.57
C ALA A 83 -10.09 -7.91 4.32
N ILE A 84 -8.80 -7.63 4.45
CA ILE A 84 -7.92 -7.47 3.27
C ILE A 84 -7.76 -8.75 2.47
N ARG A 85 -8.05 -9.90 3.08
CA ARG A 85 -7.98 -11.19 2.39
C ARG A 85 -9.19 -11.48 1.51
N SER A 86 -10.24 -10.67 1.62
CA SER A 86 -11.46 -10.85 0.83
C SER A 86 -11.59 -9.74 -0.21
N PRO A 87 -11.61 -10.07 -1.51
CA PRO A 87 -11.79 -9.06 -2.55
C PRO A 87 -13.08 -8.26 -2.42
N HIS A 88 -14.13 -8.85 -1.86
CA HIS A 88 -15.40 -8.15 -1.63
C HIS A 88 -15.31 -7.18 -0.45
N LYS A 89 -14.68 -7.59 0.64
CA LYS A 89 -14.53 -6.74 1.83
C LYS A 89 -13.51 -5.63 1.63
N ASN A 90 -12.44 -5.90 0.87
CA ASN A 90 -11.45 -4.87 0.56
C ASN A 90 -11.84 -4.01 -0.65
N LEU A 91 -12.95 -4.32 -1.30
CA LEU A 91 -13.53 -3.62 -2.43
C LEU A 91 -12.78 -3.76 -3.77
N SER A 92 -11.73 -4.57 -3.85
CA SER A 92 -11.02 -4.77 -5.12
C SER A 92 -11.94 -5.42 -6.17
N ALA A 93 -12.89 -6.26 -5.74
CA ALA A 93 -13.88 -6.87 -6.63
C ALA A 93 -14.81 -5.84 -7.31
N TYR A 94 -14.90 -4.65 -6.75
CA TYR A 94 -15.77 -3.57 -7.25
C TYR A 94 -14.98 -2.44 -7.90
N TYR A 95 -13.75 -2.66 -8.26
CA TYR A 95 -12.85 -1.61 -8.75
C TYR A 95 -13.42 -0.83 -9.93
N GLU A 96 -13.98 -1.53 -10.92
CA GLU A 96 -14.54 -0.87 -12.11
C GLU A 96 -15.68 0.08 -11.78
N ILE A 97 -16.49 -0.26 -10.79
CA ILE A 97 -17.61 0.55 -10.35
C ILE A 97 -17.13 1.76 -9.53
N LEU A 98 -16.22 1.52 -8.57
CA LEU A 98 -15.82 2.53 -7.60
C LEU A 98 -14.74 3.48 -8.11
N PHE A 99 -13.85 3.01 -8.99
CA PHE A 99 -12.66 3.75 -9.40
C PHE A 99 -12.65 4.07 -10.89
N MET A 100 -13.74 3.81 -11.60
CA MET A 100 -13.94 4.18 -13.01
C MET A 100 -12.87 3.62 -13.95
N GLY A 101 -12.31 2.46 -13.61
CA GLY A 101 -11.27 1.83 -14.41
C GLY A 101 -11.36 0.32 -14.32
N LYS A 102 -10.48 -0.37 -15.03
CA LYS A 102 -10.40 -1.82 -14.95
C LYS A 102 -9.46 -2.21 -13.80
N ASN A 103 -9.94 -3.14 -12.98
CA ASN A 103 -9.06 -3.76 -11.99
C ASN A 103 -8.39 -4.96 -12.67
N PRO A 104 -7.09 -4.87 -13.00
CA PRO A 104 -6.39 -5.99 -13.61
C PRO A 104 -6.36 -7.21 -12.69
N GLU A 105 -6.52 -6.99 -11.39
CA GLU A 105 -6.40 -8.03 -10.39
C GLU A 105 -7.41 -7.81 -9.26
N VAL A 106 -8.32 -8.78 -9.13
CA VAL A 106 -9.16 -8.90 -7.94
C VAL A 106 -8.33 -9.69 -6.94
N GLN A 107 -7.82 -9.04 -5.91
CA GLN A 107 -6.76 -9.60 -5.07
C GLN A 107 -7.11 -9.77 -3.61
N GLU A 108 -6.43 -10.75 -3.00
CA GLU A 108 -6.28 -10.86 -1.56
C GLU A 108 -4.95 -10.18 -1.16
N TYR A 109 -4.95 -9.53 -0.04
CA TYR A 109 -3.77 -8.78 0.44
C TYR A 109 -3.24 -9.26 1.78
#